data_87ed626295fb8db387ff1dd25451d5df
#
_entry.id   87ed626295fb8db387ff1dd25451d5df
#
_cell.length_a   1.000
_cell.length_b   1.000
_cell.length_c   1.000
_cell.angle_alpha   90.00
_cell.angle_beta   90.00
_cell.angle_gamma   90.00
#
_symmetry.space_group_name_H-M   'P 1'
#
loop_
_entity.id
_entity.type
_entity.pdbx_description
1 polymer ?
#
loop_
_entity_poly.entity_id
_entity_poly.type
_entity_poly.pdbx_seq_one_letter_code
_entity_poly.pdbx_strand_id
1 'polypeptide(L)'
;MLQAISPIDGRYADKTKTLVPYFSEEALIRYRVRVEVEYFIALCELPLPQLTDFPKEKYEALRKLYQNFTTAEAQKVKEIERTTNHDVKAVEYFIKEAFDYLQLEKYKEFIHFGLTSQDINNTAIPLSIKEAMSAVYYTEIQSLIDKLQQLVAEWKDIPLLARTHGQPASPTRLGKEFQVFVTRIEAQLQSLRAVPYAAKFGGATGNYNAHKVAYSSIDWKAFGTHFVEKVLGLHHSFPTTQIEHYDHLAALFDALKRINTILIDLNRDIWTYISMDYFKQKIKVGEVGSSAMPHKVNPIDFENSEGNLGIANALFEHLAAKLPISRLQRDLTDSTVLRNVGVPFGHTLIALQSTLKGLNKLLLNEAAIRNDLQGHWAVVAEAIQTVLRREGYPNPYEALKGLTRTNEAITAETIGHFIDTLEVNEAVKAELKQITPENYTGVIL
;
A
#
# COMPACT_ATOMS: atom_id res chain seq x y z
N MET A 1 15.63 1.48 22.27
CA MET A 1 15.05 0.55 21.29
C MET A 1 14.74 -0.82 21.86
N LEU A 2 15.61 -1.48 22.65
CA LEU A 2 15.27 -2.78 23.25
C LEU A 2 14.10 -2.74 24.26
N GLN A 3 13.75 -1.58 24.75
CA GLN A 3 12.61 -1.36 25.67
C GLN A 3 11.35 -0.86 24.95
N ALA A 4 11.36 -0.74 23.62
CA ALA A 4 10.19 -0.31 22.87
C ALA A 4 9.11 -1.40 22.91
N ILE A 5 7.87 -1.01 23.22
CA ILE A 5 6.71 -1.92 23.24
C ILE A 5 6.27 -2.28 21.81
N SER A 6 6.29 -1.30 20.91
CA SER A 6 5.97 -1.53 19.50
C SER A 6 7.18 -2.13 18.76
N PRO A 7 7.02 -3.23 18.02
CA PRO A 7 8.09 -3.78 17.20
C PRO A 7 8.52 -2.84 16.07
N ILE A 8 7.66 -1.92 15.63
CA ILE A 8 8.00 -0.89 14.62
C ILE A 8 9.11 0.02 15.14
N ASP A 9 9.01 0.47 16.39
CA ASP A 9 9.98 1.37 17.03
C ASP A 9 11.14 0.61 17.68
N GLY A 10 11.03 -0.71 17.82
CA GLY A 10 12.05 -1.58 18.39
C GLY A 10 12.76 -2.42 17.35
N ARG A 11 12.28 -3.67 17.19
CA ARG A 11 12.87 -4.69 16.31
C ARG A 11 13.05 -4.24 14.86
N TYR A 12 12.11 -3.47 14.33
CA TYR A 12 12.06 -3.06 12.93
C TYR A 12 12.37 -1.57 12.70
N ALA A 13 12.88 -0.86 13.72
CA ALA A 13 13.16 0.57 13.64
C ALA A 13 14.03 0.96 12.42
N ASP A 14 15.04 0.14 12.10
CA ASP A 14 15.91 0.39 10.93
C ASP A 14 15.17 0.27 9.60
N LYS A 15 14.12 -0.56 9.54
CA LYS A 15 13.30 -0.76 8.34
C LYS A 15 12.26 0.35 8.14
N THR A 16 11.80 0.95 9.23
CA THR A 16 10.74 1.95 9.24
C THR A 16 11.26 3.39 9.33
N LYS A 17 12.57 3.59 9.46
CA LYS A 17 13.18 4.92 9.63
C LYS A 17 12.80 5.94 8.55
N THR A 18 12.54 5.51 7.34
CA THR A 18 12.09 6.38 6.23
C THR A 18 10.71 6.98 6.46
N LEU A 19 9.91 6.41 7.38
CA LEU A 19 8.60 6.93 7.76
C LEU A 19 8.65 7.94 8.93
N VAL A 20 9.77 8.00 9.66
CA VAL A 20 9.94 8.90 10.81
C VAL A 20 9.68 10.37 10.45
N PRO A 21 10.14 10.92 9.29
CA PRO A 21 9.88 12.31 8.93
C PRO A 21 8.40 12.64 8.66
N TYR A 22 7.51 11.64 8.63
CA TYR A 22 6.09 11.82 8.30
C TYR A 22 5.16 11.46 9.46
N PHE A 23 5.49 10.43 10.24
CA PHE A 23 4.56 9.84 11.21
C PHE A 23 5.04 9.85 12.66
N SER A 24 6.23 10.38 12.95
CA SER A 24 6.66 10.60 14.34
C SER A 24 5.92 11.78 14.98
N GLU A 25 5.94 11.87 16.32
CA GLU A 25 5.41 13.04 17.04
C GLU A 25 6.15 14.33 16.63
N GLU A 26 7.47 14.26 16.46
CA GLU A 26 8.28 15.36 15.92
C GLU A 26 7.79 15.80 14.54
N ALA A 27 7.52 14.85 13.65
CA ALA A 27 6.99 15.13 12.32
C ALA A 27 5.61 15.80 12.39
N LEU A 28 4.70 15.31 13.24
CA LEU A 28 3.38 15.92 13.40
C LEU A 28 3.49 17.37 13.87
N ILE A 29 4.35 17.65 14.85
CA ILE A 29 4.61 19.02 15.33
C ILE A 29 5.16 19.88 14.19
N ARG A 30 6.13 19.40 13.44
CA ARG A 30 6.71 20.11 12.27
C ARG A 30 5.67 20.44 11.20
N TYR A 31 4.77 19.50 10.87
CA TYR A 31 3.69 19.74 9.91
C TYR A 31 2.69 20.77 10.42
N ARG A 32 2.38 20.78 11.71
CA ARG A 32 1.54 21.81 12.33
C ARG A 32 2.19 23.18 12.24
N VAL A 33 3.49 23.30 12.56
CA VAL A 33 4.25 24.55 12.39
C VAL A 33 4.22 25.02 10.94
N ARG A 34 4.40 24.11 9.99
CA ARG A 34 4.32 24.43 8.55
C ARG A 34 2.96 25.01 8.17
N VAL A 35 1.87 24.38 8.57
CA VAL A 35 0.53 24.86 8.26
C VAL A 35 0.27 26.25 8.85
N GLU A 36 0.62 26.46 10.12
CA GLU A 36 0.47 27.76 10.79
C GLU A 36 1.29 28.86 10.11
N VAL A 37 2.54 28.59 9.76
CA VAL A 37 3.42 29.54 9.06
C VAL A 37 2.88 29.88 7.68
N GLU A 38 2.53 28.89 6.86
CA GLU A 38 2.00 29.13 5.53
C GLU A 38 0.63 29.83 5.58
N TYR A 39 -0.19 29.53 6.61
CA TYR A 39 -1.45 30.26 6.83
C TYR A 39 -1.20 31.72 7.15
N PHE A 40 -0.28 32.02 8.07
CA PHE A 40 0.08 33.41 8.40
C PHE A 40 0.58 34.17 7.16
N ILE A 41 1.46 33.54 6.37
CA ILE A 41 1.95 34.13 5.10
C ILE A 41 0.79 34.38 4.14
N ALA A 42 -0.14 33.44 4.00
CA ALA A 42 -1.32 33.61 3.16
C ALA A 42 -2.24 34.75 3.62
N LEU A 43 -2.36 34.97 4.94
CA LEU A 43 -3.07 36.13 5.49
C LEU A 43 -2.40 37.46 5.12
N CYS A 44 -1.06 37.49 5.10
CA CYS A 44 -0.31 38.69 4.71
C CYS A 44 -0.50 39.07 3.22
N GLU A 45 -0.93 38.12 2.38
CA GLU A 45 -1.24 38.40 0.97
C GLU A 45 -2.69 38.89 0.77
N LEU A 46 -3.50 38.88 1.83
CA LEU A 46 -4.85 39.49 1.80
C LEU A 46 -4.78 40.99 2.12
N PRO A 47 -5.79 41.78 1.68
CA PRO A 47 -5.87 43.22 2.00
C PRO A 47 -6.33 43.48 3.45
N LEU A 48 -5.61 42.87 4.41
CA LEU A 48 -5.86 43.07 5.83
C LEU A 48 -5.07 44.27 6.32
N PRO A 49 -5.73 45.35 6.80
CA PRO A 49 -5.06 46.61 7.16
C PRO A 49 -3.92 46.43 8.15
N GLN A 50 -4.04 45.45 9.05
CA GLN A 50 -3.04 45.20 10.11
C GLN A 50 -1.79 44.40 9.62
N LEU A 51 -1.85 43.85 8.39
CA LEU A 51 -0.75 43.04 7.83
C LEU A 51 -0.16 43.70 6.55
N THR A 52 -0.67 44.82 6.10
CA THR A 52 -0.24 45.51 4.86
C THR A 52 1.22 45.92 4.88
N ASP A 53 1.76 46.24 6.06
CA ASP A 53 3.16 46.62 6.27
C ASP A 53 4.06 45.47 6.75
N PHE A 54 3.60 44.23 6.66
CA PHE A 54 4.41 43.09 7.01
C PHE A 54 5.62 42.96 6.06
N PRO A 55 6.86 42.84 6.58
CA PRO A 55 8.07 42.79 5.78
C PRO A 55 8.19 41.43 5.06
N LYS A 56 7.86 41.37 3.77
CA LYS A 56 7.80 40.12 2.99
C LYS A 56 9.13 39.35 2.92
N GLU A 57 10.27 40.06 3.07
CA GLU A 57 11.59 39.45 3.21
C GLU A 57 11.70 38.51 4.42
N LYS A 58 10.82 38.63 5.40
CA LYS A 58 10.76 37.73 6.57
C LYS A 58 10.04 36.38 6.26
N TYR A 59 9.36 36.22 5.14
CA TYR A 59 8.68 34.97 4.80
C TYR A 59 9.63 33.78 4.81
N GLU A 60 10.83 33.96 4.25
CA GLU A 60 11.83 32.89 4.25
C GLU A 60 12.31 32.53 5.67
N ALA A 61 12.46 33.52 6.54
CA ALA A 61 12.81 33.29 7.94
C ALA A 61 11.71 32.51 8.69
N LEU A 62 10.44 32.82 8.41
CA LEU A 62 9.31 32.06 8.97
C LEU A 62 9.28 30.62 8.44
N ARG A 63 9.50 30.40 7.15
CA ARG A 63 9.57 29.05 6.56
C ARG A 63 10.67 28.19 7.16
N LYS A 64 11.80 28.78 7.52
CA LYS A 64 12.88 28.07 8.20
C LYS A 64 12.46 27.43 9.51
N LEU A 65 11.42 27.94 10.19
CA LEU A 65 10.89 27.34 11.42
C LEU A 65 10.45 25.89 11.24
N TYR A 66 9.93 25.51 10.07
CA TYR A 66 9.55 24.12 9.77
C TYR A 66 10.52 23.41 8.84
N GLN A 67 11.25 24.12 7.97
CA GLN A 67 12.23 23.52 7.06
C GLN A 67 13.45 22.98 7.80
N ASN A 68 13.90 23.73 8.82
CA ASN A 68 15.06 23.39 9.65
C ASN A 68 14.64 22.83 11.02
N PHE A 69 13.39 22.31 11.13
CA PHE A 69 12.84 21.82 12.38
C PHE A 69 13.61 20.61 12.90
N THR A 70 14.00 20.61 14.18
CA THR A 70 14.79 19.57 14.83
C THR A 70 14.09 19.03 16.06
N THR A 71 14.63 17.94 16.63
CA THR A 71 14.17 17.37 17.90
C THR A 71 14.22 18.41 19.04
N ALA A 72 15.14 19.36 19.00
CA ALA A 72 15.22 20.41 20.03
C ALA A 72 14.01 21.36 19.98
N GLU A 73 13.56 21.77 18.78
CA GLU A 73 12.33 22.56 18.63
C GLU A 73 11.10 21.75 19.03
N ALA A 74 11.04 20.46 18.65
CA ALA A 74 9.95 19.58 19.09
C ALA A 74 9.88 19.50 20.61
N GLN A 75 11.03 19.42 21.28
CA GLN A 75 11.11 19.35 22.73
C GLN A 75 10.61 20.63 23.41
N LYS A 76 10.93 21.81 22.85
CA LYS A 76 10.36 23.09 23.32
C LYS A 76 8.84 23.12 23.25
N VAL A 77 8.28 22.68 22.09
CA VAL A 77 6.81 22.57 21.94
C VAL A 77 6.22 21.64 22.99
N LYS A 78 6.85 20.49 23.28
CA LYS A 78 6.40 19.54 24.32
C LYS A 78 6.51 20.12 25.74
N GLU A 79 7.49 20.97 26.01
CA GLU A 79 7.60 21.69 27.30
C GLU A 79 6.45 22.68 27.48
N ILE A 80 6.12 23.47 26.47
CA ILE A 80 4.95 24.35 26.46
C ILE A 80 3.65 23.55 26.65
N GLU A 81 3.51 22.42 25.95
CA GLU A 81 2.35 21.54 26.04
C GLU A 81 2.12 21.00 27.46
N ARG A 82 3.17 20.68 28.23
CA ARG A 82 3.06 20.23 29.61
C ARG A 82 2.35 21.26 30.54
N THR A 83 2.49 22.53 30.20
CA THR A 83 1.84 23.62 30.97
C THR A 83 0.44 23.93 30.44
N THR A 84 0.28 23.96 29.12
CA THR A 84 -0.97 24.35 28.46
C THR A 84 -1.99 23.20 28.39
N ASN A 85 -1.51 21.96 28.52
CA ASN A 85 -2.28 20.72 28.28
C ASN A 85 -3.03 20.73 26.95
N HIS A 86 -2.43 21.37 25.90
CA HIS A 86 -3.04 21.52 24.60
C HIS A 86 -1.96 21.58 23.51
N ASP A 87 -1.90 20.55 22.66
CA ASP A 87 -0.85 20.33 21.68
C ASP A 87 -0.77 21.42 20.57
N VAL A 88 -1.90 21.78 19.95
CA VAL A 88 -1.92 22.83 18.91
C VAL A 88 -1.66 24.21 19.50
N LYS A 89 -2.15 24.49 20.72
CA LYS A 89 -1.86 25.75 21.42
C LYS A 89 -0.39 25.91 21.74
N ALA A 90 0.29 24.79 22.06
CA ALA A 90 1.73 24.78 22.28
C ALA A 90 2.51 25.17 21.00
N VAL A 91 2.06 24.70 19.82
CA VAL A 91 2.62 25.10 18.53
C VAL A 91 2.43 26.61 18.28
N GLU A 92 1.23 27.15 18.55
CA GLU A 92 0.96 28.59 18.45
C GLU A 92 1.92 29.40 19.32
N TYR A 93 2.13 29.03 20.58
CA TYR A 93 3.05 29.74 21.48
C TYR A 93 4.49 29.63 21.03
N PHE A 94 4.93 28.46 20.55
CA PHE A 94 6.26 28.30 19.96
C PHE A 94 6.50 29.28 18.81
N ILE A 95 5.52 29.43 17.91
CA ILE A 95 5.61 30.36 16.78
C ILE A 95 5.60 31.81 17.29
N LYS A 96 4.76 32.15 18.29
CA LYS A 96 4.75 33.50 18.91
C LYS A 96 6.09 33.87 19.51
N GLU A 97 6.80 32.96 20.19
CA GLU A 97 8.17 33.17 20.68
C GLU A 97 9.15 33.42 19.51
N ALA A 98 9.02 32.68 18.42
CA ALA A 98 9.83 32.91 17.22
C ALA A 98 9.59 34.30 16.60
N PHE A 99 8.35 34.79 16.65
CA PHE A 99 8.02 36.15 16.19
C PHE A 99 8.70 37.23 17.06
N ASP A 100 8.72 37.02 18.38
CA ASP A 100 9.44 37.93 19.28
C ASP A 100 10.93 37.96 18.92
N TYR A 101 11.55 36.78 18.69
CA TYR A 101 12.96 36.70 18.29
C TYR A 101 13.24 37.35 16.92
N LEU A 102 12.31 37.30 16.00
CA LEU A 102 12.41 37.86 14.64
C LEU A 102 12.04 39.36 14.60
N GLN A 103 11.68 39.98 15.75
CA GLN A 103 11.19 41.36 15.85
C GLN A 103 9.89 41.59 15.04
N LEU A 104 8.96 40.65 15.21
CA LEU A 104 7.64 40.63 14.53
C LEU A 104 6.47 40.65 15.52
N GLU A 105 6.70 41.12 16.74
CA GLU A 105 5.73 41.10 17.87
C GLU A 105 4.40 41.76 17.51
N LYS A 106 4.45 42.81 16.69
CA LYS A 106 3.27 43.55 16.20
C LYS A 106 2.24 42.62 15.51
N TYR A 107 2.69 41.54 14.88
CA TYR A 107 1.86 40.71 14.00
C TYR A 107 1.46 39.37 14.65
N LYS A 108 1.98 39.03 15.81
CA LYS A 108 1.84 37.70 16.41
C LYS A 108 0.41 37.29 16.77
N GLU A 109 -0.52 38.24 16.92
CA GLU A 109 -1.94 37.93 17.18
C GLU A 109 -2.68 37.43 15.94
N PHE A 110 -2.05 37.47 14.75
CA PHE A 110 -2.56 36.86 13.53
C PHE A 110 -2.10 35.39 13.35
N ILE A 111 -1.24 34.86 14.25
CA ILE A 111 -0.95 33.44 14.31
C ILE A 111 -2.22 32.74 14.79
N HIS A 112 -2.64 31.67 14.11
CA HIS A 112 -3.88 30.93 14.40
C HIS A 112 -5.16 31.79 14.34
N PHE A 113 -5.15 32.91 13.59
CA PHE A 113 -6.25 33.83 13.51
C PHE A 113 -7.52 33.17 12.96
N GLY A 114 -8.61 33.19 13.73
CA GLY A 114 -9.92 32.64 13.33
C GLY A 114 -9.98 31.11 13.22
N LEU A 115 -8.89 30.41 13.47
CA LEU A 115 -8.80 28.96 13.32
C LEU A 115 -9.25 28.20 14.59
N THR A 116 -9.45 26.92 14.41
CA THR A 116 -9.55 25.90 15.46
C THR A 116 -8.45 24.86 15.28
N SER A 117 -8.14 24.09 16.31
CA SER A 117 -7.08 23.05 16.25
C SER A 117 -7.24 22.09 15.07
N GLN A 118 -8.48 21.83 14.64
CA GLN A 118 -8.72 20.91 13.53
C GLN A 118 -8.47 21.52 12.14
N ASP A 119 -8.43 22.84 12.00
CA ASP A 119 -7.91 23.44 10.77
C ASP A 119 -6.43 23.12 10.57
N ILE A 120 -5.69 22.96 11.67
CA ILE A 120 -4.27 22.59 11.66
C ILE A 120 -4.10 21.07 11.54
N ASN A 121 -4.81 20.26 12.32
CA ASN A 121 -4.68 18.80 12.28
C ASN A 121 -5.21 18.21 10.97
N ASN A 122 -6.39 18.67 10.50
CA ASN A 122 -7.00 18.18 9.27
C ASN A 122 -6.38 18.74 7.98
N THR A 123 -5.27 19.43 8.09
CA THR A 123 -4.38 19.82 6.99
C THR A 123 -3.00 19.20 7.16
N ALA A 124 -2.42 19.22 8.36
CA ALA A 124 -1.10 18.67 8.65
C ALA A 124 -1.04 17.14 8.42
N ILE A 125 -2.05 16.40 8.90
CA ILE A 125 -2.10 14.94 8.76
C ILE A 125 -2.25 14.49 7.31
N PRO A 126 -3.22 14.95 6.51
CA PRO A 126 -3.29 14.54 5.10
C PRO A 126 -2.07 15.01 4.29
N LEU A 127 -1.43 16.13 4.66
CA LEU A 127 -0.19 16.57 4.03
C LEU A 127 0.97 15.59 4.32
N SER A 128 1.12 15.15 5.57
CA SER A 128 2.14 14.17 5.93
C SER A 128 1.91 12.81 5.25
N ILE A 129 0.65 12.36 5.19
CA ILE A 129 0.29 11.12 4.47
C ILE A 129 0.62 11.23 2.99
N LYS A 130 0.23 12.34 2.33
CA LYS A 130 0.53 12.59 0.92
C LYS A 130 2.04 12.52 0.62
N GLU A 131 2.84 13.17 1.45
CA GLU A 131 4.29 13.18 1.28
C GLU A 131 4.92 11.80 1.56
N ALA A 132 4.44 11.07 2.59
CA ALA A 132 4.86 9.69 2.87
C ALA A 132 4.50 8.73 1.72
N MET A 133 3.30 8.86 1.17
CA MET A 133 2.87 8.07 0.02
C MET A 133 3.79 8.31 -1.19
N SER A 134 4.11 9.56 -1.48
CA SER A 134 4.94 9.94 -2.63
C SER A 134 6.40 9.54 -2.46
N ALA A 135 6.98 9.78 -1.28
CA ALA A 135 8.41 9.59 -1.05
C ALA A 135 8.78 8.15 -0.67
N VAL A 136 7.87 7.42 -0.03
CA VAL A 136 8.17 6.09 0.52
C VAL A 136 7.30 5.00 -0.12
N TYR A 137 5.98 5.06 0.06
CA TYR A 137 5.11 3.95 -0.33
C TYR A 137 5.18 3.63 -1.82
N TYR A 138 5.00 4.63 -2.70
CA TYR A 138 5.01 4.40 -4.15
C TYR A 138 6.38 3.94 -4.66
N THR A 139 7.46 4.35 -4.05
CA THR A 139 8.82 3.88 -4.39
C THR A 139 8.99 2.41 -4.03
N GLU A 140 8.57 2.01 -2.84
CA GLU A 140 8.73 0.64 -2.36
C GLU A 140 7.83 -0.35 -3.13
N ILE A 141 6.57 0.01 -3.36
CA ILE A 141 5.67 -0.87 -4.13
C ILE A 141 6.11 -0.97 -5.60
N GLN A 142 6.65 0.10 -6.19
CA GLN A 142 7.17 0.06 -7.55
C GLN A 142 8.38 -0.88 -7.64
N SER A 143 9.30 -0.83 -6.69
CA SER A 143 10.44 -1.76 -6.63
C SER A 143 10.00 -3.23 -6.58
N LEU A 144 8.89 -3.51 -5.89
CA LEU A 144 8.30 -4.85 -5.86
C LEU A 144 7.70 -5.24 -7.21
N ILE A 145 6.95 -4.33 -7.85
CA ILE A 145 6.37 -4.55 -9.18
C ILE A 145 7.46 -4.81 -10.21
N ASP A 146 8.51 -3.99 -10.22
CA ASP A 146 9.64 -4.13 -11.15
C ASP A 146 10.31 -5.51 -11.00
N LYS A 147 10.45 -5.97 -9.76
CA LYS A 147 10.96 -7.32 -9.50
C LYS A 147 10.03 -8.41 -10.00
N LEU A 148 8.72 -8.28 -9.78
CA LEU A 148 7.74 -9.25 -10.29
C LEU A 148 7.73 -9.27 -11.83
N GLN A 149 7.79 -8.12 -12.49
CA GLN A 149 7.87 -8.03 -13.95
C GLN A 149 9.15 -8.66 -14.50
N GLN A 150 10.29 -8.50 -13.81
CA GLN A 150 11.52 -9.20 -14.13
C GLN A 150 11.31 -10.72 -14.13
N LEU A 151 10.67 -11.26 -13.07
CA LEU A 151 10.40 -12.69 -12.94
C LEU A 151 9.39 -13.17 -13.97
N VAL A 152 8.38 -12.36 -14.29
CA VAL A 152 7.43 -12.65 -15.40
C VAL A 152 8.18 -12.85 -16.71
N ALA A 153 9.10 -11.96 -17.06
CA ALA A 153 9.88 -12.04 -18.28
C ALA A 153 10.85 -13.25 -18.28
N GLU A 154 11.48 -13.53 -17.15
CA GLU A 154 12.41 -14.65 -16.98
C GLU A 154 11.70 -16.01 -17.11
N TRP A 155 10.47 -16.12 -16.59
CA TRP A 155 9.74 -17.38 -16.51
C TRP A 155 8.56 -17.50 -17.48
N LYS A 156 8.45 -16.61 -18.46
CA LYS A 156 7.31 -16.54 -19.41
C LYS A 156 7.02 -17.84 -20.15
N ASP A 157 8.07 -18.61 -20.46
CA ASP A 157 7.97 -19.83 -21.26
C ASP A 157 8.01 -21.13 -20.42
N ILE A 158 8.10 -21.03 -19.10
CA ILE A 158 8.15 -22.18 -18.21
C ILE A 158 6.74 -22.76 -18.05
N PRO A 159 6.45 -23.97 -18.60
CA PRO A 159 5.17 -24.62 -18.40
C PRO A 159 5.04 -25.07 -16.94
N LEU A 160 3.85 -24.93 -16.38
CA LEU A 160 3.54 -25.22 -14.99
C LEU A 160 2.22 -25.97 -14.90
N LEU A 161 2.17 -27.06 -14.11
CA LEU A 161 0.92 -27.72 -13.77
C LEU A 161 0.08 -26.83 -12.88
N ALA A 162 -1.07 -26.33 -13.37
CA ALA A 162 -1.99 -25.61 -12.53
C ALA A 162 -2.73 -26.54 -11.58
N ARG A 163 -3.15 -26.02 -10.43
CA ARG A 163 -3.96 -26.76 -9.47
C ARG A 163 -5.23 -25.97 -9.13
N THR A 164 -6.36 -26.67 -9.22
CA THR A 164 -7.65 -26.17 -8.73
C THR A 164 -8.17 -27.09 -7.66
N HIS A 165 -8.63 -26.56 -6.52
CA HIS A 165 -9.02 -27.38 -5.37
C HIS A 165 -7.87 -28.30 -4.86
N GLY A 166 -6.62 -27.88 -5.09
CA GLY A 166 -5.43 -28.68 -4.78
C GLY A 166 -5.16 -29.84 -5.75
N GLN A 167 -6.00 -30.05 -6.77
CA GLN A 167 -5.86 -31.13 -7.75
C GLN A 167 -5.22 -30.63 -9.04
N PRO A 168 -4.46 -31.49 -9.74
CA PRO A 168 -3.92 -31.22 -11.06
C PRO A 168 -5.02 -30.77 -12.03
N ALA A 169 -4.74 -29.69 -12.76
CA ALA A 169 -5.64 -29.06 -13.71
C ALA A 169 -4.87 -28.71 -15.00
N SER A 170 -5.55 -28.06 -15.94
CA SER A 170 -4.95 -27.65 -17.22
C SER A 170 -3.67 -26.86 -16.99
N PRO A 171 -2.57 -27.19 -17.69
CA PRO A 171 -1.29 -26.51 -17.54
C PRO A 171 -1.38 -25.01 -17.85
N THR A 172 -0.50 -24.26 -17.22
CA THR A 172 -0.33 -22.83 -17.39
C THR A 172 1.16 -22.50 -17.63
N ARG A 173 1.55 -21.24 -17.53
CA ARG A 173 2.94 -20.81 -17.55
C ARG A 173 3.27 -20.03 -16.27
N LEU A 174 4.44 -20.28 -15.71
CA LEU A 174 4.87 -19.68 -14.45
C LEU A 174 4.90 -18.14 -14.54
N GLY A 175 5.43 -17.58 -15.62
CA GLY A 175 5.43 -16.13 -15.81
C GLY A 175 4.02 -15.54 -15.82
N LYS A 176 3.04 -16.24 -16.44
CA LYS A 176 1.63 -15.80 -16.43
C LYS A 176 1.05 -15.80 -15.02
N GLU A 177 1.37 -16.78 -14.18
CA GLU A 177 0.90 -16.82 -12.79
C GLU A 177 1.39 -15.58 -12.01
N PHE A 178 2.65 -15.17 -12.17
CA PHE A 178 3.17 -13.93 -11.60
C PHE A 178 2.56 -12.67 -12.21
N GLN A 179 2.29 -12.67 -13.54
CA GLN A 179 1.67 -11.53 -14.23
C GLN A 179 0.27 -11.21 -13.69
N VAL A 180 -0.48 -12.23 -13.25
CA VAL A 180 -1.80 -12.01 -12.60
C VAL A 180 -1.68 -11.08 -11.41
N PHE A 181 -0.66 -11.27 -10.56
CA PHE A 181 -0.44 -10.41 -9.39
C PHE A 181 -0.01 -9.00 -9.77
N VAL A 182 0.89 -8.85 -10.77
CA VAL A 182 1.28 -7.54 -11.30
C VAL A 182 0.03 -6.77 -11.78
N THR A 183 -0.78 -7.39 -12.63
CA THR A 183 -2.00 -6.76 -13.17
C THR A 183 -2.98 -6.36 -12.07
N ARG A 184 -3.18 -7.21 -11.06
CA ARG A 184 -4.05 -6.91 -9.91
C ARG A 184 -3.54 -5.74 -9.10
N ILE A 185 -2.24 -5.70 -8.80
CA ILE A 185 -1.60 -4.62 -8.01
C ILE A 185 -1.69 -3.29 -8.77
N GLU A 186 -1.35 -3.27 -10.06
CA GLU A 186 -1.39 -2.06 -10.89
C GLU A 186 -2.81 -1.47 -10.98
N ALA A 187 -3.83 -2.31 -11.15
CA ALA A 187 -5.23 -1.87 -11.15
C ALA A 187 -5.65 -1.22 -9.81
N GLN A 188 -5.20 -1.78 -8.67
CA GLN A 188 -5.49 -1.19 -7.37
C GLN A 188 -4.66 0.07 -7.10
N LEU A 189 -3.42 0.14 -7.59
CA LEU A 189 -2.61 1.37 -7.52
C LEU A 189 -3.23 2.52 -8.31
N GLN A 190 -3.82 2.24 -9.47
CA GLN A 190 -4.57 3.26 -10.22
C GLN A 190 -5.73 3.80 -9.39
N SER A 191 -6.50 2.92 -8.74
CA SER A 191 -7.61 3.31 -7.85
C SER A 191 -7.10 4.11 -6.64
N LEU A 192 -6.00 3.68 -6.03
CA LEU A 192 -5.37 4.37 -4.89
C LEU A 192 -4.92 5.80 -5.26
N ARG A 193 -4.28 5.96 -6.42
CA ARG A 193 -3.81 7.28 -6.91
C ARG A 193 -4.94 8.25 -7.23
N ALA A 194 -6.13 7.76 -7.49
CA ALA A 194 -7.31 8.58 -7.75
C ALA A 194 -7.96 9.15 -6.48
N VAL A 195 -7.61 8.62 -5.29
CA VAL A 195 -8.15 9.12 -4.03
C VAL A 195 -7.49 10.45 -3.66
N PRO A 196 -8.28 11.55 -3.49
CA PRO A 196 -7.71 12.83 -3.11
C PRO A 196 -7.27 12.84 -1.64
N TYR A 197 -6.22 13.58 -1.34
CA TYR A 197 -5.81 13.88 0.03
C TYR A 197 -6.64 15.05 0.54
N ALA A 198 -7.76 14.74 1.16
CA ALA A 198 -8.75 15.71 1.58
C ALA A 198 -8.38 16.41 2.88
N ALA A 199 -8.71 17.68 2.98
CA ALA A 199 -8.45 18.53 4.12
C ALA A 199 -9.64 19.44 4.43
N LYS A 200 -9.89 19.67 5.72
CA LYS A 200 -10.85 20.65 6.21
C LYS A 200 -10.15 21.94 6.63
N PHE A 201 -10.73 23.07 6.23
CA PHE A 201 -10.30 24.40 6.65
C PHE A 201 -11.51 25.35 6.67
N GLY A 202 -11.77 26.02 7.80
CA GLY A 202 -12.96 26.89 7.91
C GLY A 202 -13.38 27.25 9.35
N GLY A 203 -12.51 27.08 10.33
CA GLY A 203 -12.79 27.43 11.72
C GLY A 203 -13.64 26.41 12.48
N ALA A 204 -14.17 26.79 13.62
CA ALA A 204 -14.75 25.91 14.62
C ALA A 204 -15.93 25.05 14.16
N THR A 205 -16.64 25.44 13.13
CA THR A 205 -17.78 24.71 12.54
C THR A 205 -17.71 24.57 11.01
N GLY A 206 -16.56 24.89 10.41
CA GLY A 206 -16.38 24.86 8.96
C GLY A 206 -17.03 26.03 8.19
N ASN A 207 -17.54 27.03 8.89
CA ASN A 207 -18.31 28.13 8.27
C ASN A 207 -17.55 29.48 8.27
N TYR A 208 -16.28 29.52 8.64
CA TYR A 208 -15.48 30.76 8.74
C TYR A 208 -16.10 31.84 9.65
N ASN A 209 -16.83 31.46 10.70
CA ASN A 209 -17.57 32.40 11.55
C ASN A 209 -16.69 33.53 12.10
N ALA A 210 -15.56 33.22 12.71
CA ALA A 210 -14.63 34.20 13.28
C ALA A 210 -14.02 35.10 12.20
N HIS A 211 -13.60 34.52 11.09
CA HIS A 211 -13.07 35.26 9.94
C HIS A 211 -14.10 36.22 9.37
N LYS A 212 -15.35 35.76 9.16
CA LYS A 212 -16.41 36.55 8.56
C LYS A 212 -16.86 37.72 9.44
N VAL A 213 -16.83 37.54 10.75
CA VAL A 213 -17.16 38.61 11.71
C VAL A 213 -16.05 39.67 11.74
N ALA A 214 -14.77 39.25 11.65
CA ALA A 214 -13.63 40.14 11.69
C ALA A 214 -13.47 40.95 10.38
N TYR A 215 -13.60 40.28 9.24
CA TYR A 215 -13.43 40.88 7.89
C TYR A 215 -14.53 40.41 6.94
N SER A 216 -15.70 41.06 7.03
CA SER A 216 -16.92 40.68 6.31
C SER A 216 -16.83 40.83 4.79
N SER A 217 -15.93 41.67 4.28
CA SER A 217 -15.71 41.93 2.86
C SER A 217 -14.88 40.87 2.14
N ILE A 218 -14.20 40.00 2.88
CA ILE A 218 -13.34 38.95 2.28
C ILE A 218 -14.18 37.72 1.96
N ASP A 219 -13.92 37.11 0.79
CA ASP A 219 -14.43 35.78 0.44
C ASP A 219 -13.55 34.68 1.10
N TRP A 220 -13.89 34.37 2.33
CA TRP A 220 -13.14 33.40 3.11
C TRP A 220 -13.22 31.97 2.56
N LYS A 221 -14.28 31.62 1.85
CA LYS A 221 -14.39 30.32 1.18
C LYS A 221 -13.38 30.23 0.03
N ALA A 222 -13.33 31.24 -0.83
CA ALA A 222 -12.34 31.29 -1.90
C ALA A 222 -10.90 31.29 -1.36
N PHE A 223 -10.65 32.06 -0.28
CA PHE A 223 -9.36 32.05 0.40
C PHE A 223 -8.98 30.65 0.93
N GLY A 224 -9.89 29.99 1.64
CA GLY A 224 -9.64 28.65 2.20
C GLY A 224 -9.40 27.62 1.11
N THR A 225 -10.15 27.67 0.01
CA THR A 225 -9.92 26.82 -1.16
C THR A 225 -8.53 27.07 -1.76
N HIS A 226 -8.15 28.35 -1.95
CA HIS A 226 -6.81 28.69 -2.44
C HIS A 226 -5.71 28.20 -1.49
N PHE A 227 -5.87 28.42 -0.19
CA PHE A 227 -4.89 27.99 0.81
C PHE A 227 -4.70 26.47 0.80
N VAL A 228 -5.78 25.69 0.86
CA VAL A 228 -5.72 24.23 0.89
C VAL A 228 -5.20 23.68 -0.44
N GLU A 229 -5.70 24.16 -1.58
CA GLU A 229 -5.40 23.56 -2.88
C GLU A 229 -4.10 24.08 -3.52
N LYS A 230 -3.83 25.40 -3.41
CA LYS A 230 -2.66 25.99 -4.07
C LYS A 230 -1.45 26.11 -3.16
N VAL A 231 -1.64 26.42 -1.87
CA VAL A 231 -0.52 26.55 -0.93
C VAL A 231 -0.12 25.19 -0.37
N LEU A 232 -1.09 24.39 0.10
CA LEU A 232 -0.81 23.06 0.70
C LEU A 232 -0.85 21.92 -0.33
N GLY A 233 -1.46 22.13 -1.48
CA GLY A 233 -1.60 21.12 -2.54
C GLY A 233 -2.49 19.93 -2.13
N LEU A 234 -3.47 20.15 -1.28
CA LEU A 234 -4.46 19.17 -0.82
C LEU A 234 -5.81 19.39 -1.52
N HIS A 235 -6.79 18.56 -1.26
CA HIS A 235 -8.16 18.74 -1.75
C HIS A 235 -9.00 19.39 -0.67
N HIS A 236 -9.67 20.52 -0.97
CA HIS A 236 -10.50 21.23 0.00
C HIS A 236 -11.88 20.59 0.14
N SER A 237 -12.12 19.94 1.26
CA SER A 237 -13.45 19.46 1.63
C SER A 237 -14.33 20.62 2.11
N PHE A 238 -15.42 20.86 1.41
CA PHE A 238 -16.41 21.88 1.78
C PHE A 238 -17.81 21.52 1.21
N PRO A 239 -18.91 21.63 2.00
CA PRO A 239 -18.96 22.02 3.41
C PRO A 239 -18.48 20.90 4.36
N THR A 240 -18.04 21.28 5.55
CA THR A 240 -17.65 20.35 6.62
C THR A 240 -18.23 20.77 7.97
N THR A 241 -18.07 19.92 8.99
CA THR A 241 -18.24 20.30 10.40
C THR A 241 -16.93 20.90 10.95
N GLN A 242 -16.65 20.78 12.23
CA GLN A 242 -15.33 21.16 12.80
C GLN A 242 -14.19 20.33 12.22
N ILE A 243 -14.46 19.12 11.72
CA ILE A 243 -13.49 18.17 11.18
C ILE A 243 -13.74 17.86 9.72
N GLU A 244 -12.73 17.31 9.05
CA GLU A 244 -12.86 16.66 7.75
C GLU A 244 -13.77 15.42 7.88
N HIS A 245 -14.48 15.05 6.81
CA HIS A 245 -15.39 13.87 6.80
C HIS A 245 -14.67 12.55 6.99
N TYR A 246 -13.38 12.49 6.62
CA TYR A 246 -12.54 11.30 6.56
C TYR A 246 -12.97 10.23 5.56
N ASP A 247 -13.97 10.49 4.72
CA ASP A 247 -14.44 9.53 3.70
C ASP A 247 -13.32 9.22 2.69
N HIS A 248 -12.58 10.23 2.23
CA HIS A 248 -11.45 10.03 1.33
C HIS A 248 -10.27 9.33 2.01
N LEU A 249 -10.02 9.63 3.29
CA LEU A 249 -8.98 8.95 4.05
C LEU A 249 -9.34 7.49 4.29
N ALA A 250 -10.61 7.19 4.57
CA ALA A 250 -11.13 5.82 4.66
C ALA A 250 -10.97 5.08 3.32
N ALA A 251 -11.31 5.72 2.19
CA ALA A 251 -11.10 5.15 0.87
C ALA A 251 -9.63 4.87 0.56
N LEU A 252 -8.70 5.73 1.02
CA LEU A 252 -7.25 5.51 0.91
C LEU A 252 -6.84 4.25 1.69
N PHE A 253 -7.29 4.11 2.94
CA PHE A 253 -6.98 2.96 3.78
C PHE A 253 -7.57 1.66 3.21
N ASP A 254 -8.79 1.70 2.67
CA ASP A 254 -9.41 0.55 1.99
C ASP A 254 -8.65 0.14 0.72
N ALA A 255 -8.14 1.10 -0.04
CA ALA A 255 -7.33 0.81 -1.22
C ALA A 255 -5.98 0.19 -0.84
N LEU A 256 -5.31 0.69 0.20
CA LEU A 256 -4.08 0.10 0.75
C LEU A 256 -4.31 -1.33 1.25
N LYS A 257 -5.38 -1.56 1.98
CA LYS A 257 -5.80 -2.89 2.47
C LYS A 257 -6.00 -3.88 1.31
N ARG A 258 -6.62 -3.46 0.20
CA ARG A 258 -6.80 -4.33 -0.98
C ARG A 258 -5.48 -4.71 -1.63
N ILE A 259 -4.54 -3.78 -1.76
CA ILE A 259 -3.18 -4.09 -2.25
C ILE A 259 -2.48 -5.07 -1.31
N ASN A 260 -2.54 -4.82 -0.02
CA ASN A 260 -1.98 -5.73 0.98
C ASN A 260 -2.58 -7.14 0.90
N THR A 261 -3.88 -7.25 0.63
CA THR A 261 -4.57 -8.54 0.45
C THR A 261 -4.06 -9.30 -0.78
N ILE A 262 -3.78 -8.61 -1.88
CA ILE A 262 -3.16 -9.21 -3.07
C ILE A 262 -1.75 -9.71 -2.75
N LEU A 263 -0.99 -8.97 -1.96
CA LEU A 263 0.35 -9.37 -1.54
C LEU A 263 0.34 -10.57 -0.59
N ILE A 264 -0.65 -10.69 0.29
CA ILE A 264 -0.85 -11.88 1.12
C ILE A 264 -1.07 -13.11 0.22
N ASP A 265 -1.95 -12.99 -0.77
CA ASP A 265 -2.24 -14.04 -1.75
C ASP A 265 -0.97 -14.47 -2.50
N LEU A 266 -0.19 -13.52 -3.02
CA LEU A 266 1.10 -13.77 -3.66
C LEU A 266 2.07 -14.52 -2.72
N ASN A 267 2.22 -14.06 -1.48
CA ASN A 267 3.13 -14.68 -0.52
C ASN A 267 2.74 -16.14 -0.21
N ARG A 268 1.44 -16.44 -0.15
CA ARG A 268 0.91 -17.80 0.07
C ARG A 268 1.16 -18.71 -1.12
N ASP A 269 0.97 -18.21 -2.35
CA ASP A 269 1.25 -18.99 -3.55
C ASP A 269 2.74 -19.31 -3.65
N ILE A 270 3.62 -18.34 -3.42
CA ILE A 270 5.08 -18.58 -3.42
C ILE A 270 5.48 -19.56 -2.33
N TRP A 271 4.93 -19.42 -1.12
CA TRP A 271 5.15 -20.36 -0.02
C TRP A 271 4.73 -21.77 -0.43
N THR A 272 3.58 -21.91 -1.11
CA THR A 272 3.08 -23.19 -1.62
C THR A 272 4.02 -23.78 -2.67
N TYR A 273 4.46 -22.97 -3.64
CA TYR A 273 5.43 -23.42 -4.66
C TYR A 273 6.78 -23.84 -4.05
N ILE A 274 7.24 -23.20 -2.98
CA ILE A 274 8.42 -23.64 -2.22
C ILE A 274 8.16 -25.01 -1.57
N SER A 275 6.97 -25.22 -0.99
CA SER A 275 6.60 -26.51 -0.36
C SER A 275 6.47 -27.65 -1.37
N MET A 276 6.25 -27.34 -2.64
CA MET A 276 6.19 -28.27 -3.78
C MET A 276 7.57 -28.48 -4.46
N ASP A 277 8.65 -27.92 -3.90
CA ASP A 277 9.99 -27.92 -4.49
C ASP A 277 10.10 -27.20 -5.86
N TYR A 278 9.10 -26.45 -6.28
CA TYR A 278 9.17 -25.65 -7.52
C TYR A 278 10.18 -24.50 -7.39
N PHE A 279 10.32 -23.97 -6.19
CA PHE A 279 11.36 -23.02 -5.85
C PHE A 279 12.24 -23.54 -4.72
N LYS A 280 13.54 -23.24 -4.81
CA LYS A 280 14.50 -23.28 -3.73
C LYS A 280 14.88 -21.86 -3.33
N GLN A 281 15.50 -21.70 -2.18
CA GLN A 281 15.94 -20.41 -1.69
C GLN A 281 17.48 -20.37 -1.59
N LYS A 282 18.08 -19.27 -2.06
CA LYS A 282 19.51 -19.02 -1.90
C LYS A 282 19.85 -19.00 -0.42
N ILE A 283 20.88 -19.75 -0.05
CA ILE A 283 21.45 -19.78 1.30
C ILE A 283 22.45 -18.63 1.39
N LYS A 284 22.31 -17.77 2.39
CA LYS A 284 23.29 -16.75 2.69
C LYS A 284 24.28 -17.32 3.71
N VAL A 285 25.58 -17.18 3.44
CA VAL A 285 26.64 -17.65 4.34
C VAL A 285 26.44 -17.02 5.73
N GLY A 286 26.35 -17.87 6.77
CA GLY A 286 26.13 -17.44 8.14
C GLY A 286 24.67 -17.36 8.59
N GLU A 287 23.69 -17.52 7.69
CA GLU A 287 22.28 -17.67 8.08
C GLU A 287 21.99 -19.11 8.54
N VAL A 288 21.29 -19.24 9.67
CA VAL A 288 20.80 -20.53 10.18
C VAL A 288 19.35 -20.69 9.76
N GLY A 289 19.09 -21.64 8.82
CA GLY A 289 17.74 -21.84 8.27
C GLY A 289 16.76 -22.51 9.26
N SER A 290 17.27 -23.32 10.18
CA SER A 290 16.49 -24.01 11.21
C SER A 290 17.38 -24.29 12.41
N SER A 291 16.82 -24.17 13.62
CA SER A 291 17.56 -24.49 14.87
C SER A 291 17.87 -25.98 15.04
N ALA A 292 17.10 -26.87 14.40
CA ALA A 292 17.21 -28.30 14.56
C ALA A 292 17.69 -29.05 13.31
N MET A 293 17.43 -28.50 12.11
CA MET A 293 17.70 -29.15 10.82
C MET A 293 18.52 -28.22 9.91
N PRO A 294 19.85 -28.32 9.85
CA PRO A 294 20.71 -27.38 9.14
C PRO A 294 20.44 -27.28 7.63
N HIS A 295 19.88 -28.34 7.02
CA HIS A 295 19.53 -28.39 5.58
C HIS A 295 18.20 -27.70 5.25
N LYS A 296 17.37 -27.36 6.26
CA LYS A 296 16.02 -26.80 6.08
C LYS A 296 16.07 -25.28 5.95
N VAL A 297 15.76 -24.74 4.77
CA VAL A 297 15.67 -23.31 4.51
C VAL A 297 14.19 -22.91 4.49
N ASN A 298 13.74 -22.27 5.57
CA ASN A 298 12.34 -21.84 5.71
C ASN A 298 12.05 -20.59 4.88
N PRO A 299 10.83 -20.45 4.30
CA PRO A 299 10.41 -19.28 3.53
C PRO A 299 9.99 -18.09 4.45
N ILE A 300 10.82 -17.79 5.46
CA ILE A 300 10.50 -16.84 6.54
C ILE A 300 10.25 -15.41 6.06
N ASP A 301 10.81 -15.02 4.91
CA ASP A 301 10.62 -13.68 4.37
C ASP A 301 9.16 -13.50 3.90
N PHE A 302 8.54 -14.52 3.30
CA PHE A 302 7.12 -14.50 2.88
C PHE A 302 6.17 -14.62 4.08
N GLU A 303 6.49 -15.45 5.07
CA GLU A 303 5.74 -15.58 6.33
C GLU A 303 5.75 -14.26 7.13
N ASN A 304 6.92 -13.61 7.24
CA ASN A 304 7.05 -12.31 7.91
C ASN A 304 6.25 -11.23 7.18
N SER A 305 6.24 -11.25 5.85
CA SER A 305 5.42 -10.34 5.06
C SER A 305 3.94 -10.56 5.33
N GLU A 306 3.45 -11.78 5.22
CA GLU A 306 2.04 -12.12 5.46
C GLU A 306 1.57 -11.66 6.85
N GLY A 307 2.36 -11.96 7.90
CA GLY A 307 2.04 -11.55 9.27
C GLY A 307 1.94 -10.03 9.44
N ASN A 308 2.89 -9.27 8.86
CA ASN A 308 2.86 -7.81 8.94
C ASN A 308 1.71 -7.21 8.13
N LEU A 309 1.39 -7.74 6.94
CA LEU A 309 0.24 -7.30 6.13
C LEU A 309 -1.08 -7.54 6.86
N GLY A 310 -1.20 -8.66 7.58
CA GLY A 310 -2.39 -8.95 8.39
C GLY A 310 -2.64 -7.90 9.49
N ILE A 311 -1.58 -7.50 10.22
CA ILE A 311 -1.65 -6.44 11.24
C ILE A 311 -1.97 -5.09 10.59
N ALA A 312 -1.30 -4.75 9.48
CA ALA A 312 -1.57 -3.51 8.74
C ALA A 312 -3.04 -3.43 8.32
N ASN A 313 -3.59 -4.52 7.77
CA ASN A 313 -4.97 -4.57 7.31
C ASN A 313 -5.98 -4.41 8.46
N ALA A 314 -5.73 -5.00 9.63
CA ALA A 314 -6.58 -4.82 10.81
C ALA A 314 -6.64 -3.37 11.27
N LEU A 315 -5.51 -2.65 11.22
CA LEU A 315 -5.45 -1.24 11.59
C LEU A 315 -6.07 -0.34 10.52
N PHE A 316 -5.80 -0.58 9.24
CA PHE A 316 -6.45 0.15 8.15
C PHE A 316 -7.97 -0.03 8.16
N GLU A 317 -8.47 -1.25 8.41
CA GLU A 317 -9.89 -1.54 8.57
C GLU A 317 -10.51 -0.72 9.70
N HIS A 318 -9.88 -0.74 10.88
CA HIS A 318 -10.36 0.03 12.02
C HIS A 318 -10.39 1.54 11.72
N LEU A 319 -9.32 2.08 11.13
CA LEU A 319 -9.23 3.50 10.80
C LEU A 319 -10.28 3.89 9.76
N ALA A 320 -10.47 3.09 8.70
CA ALA A 320 -11.47 3.34 7.66
C ALA A 320 -12.90 3.30 8.22
N ALA A 321 -13.21 2.35 9.11
CA ALA A 321 -14.52 2.22 9.70
C ALA A 321 -14.80 3.28 10.78
N LYS A 322 -13.78 3.70 11.55
CA LYS A 322 -13.96 4.58 12.71
C LYS A 322 -13.98 6.07 12.35
N LEU A 323 -13.07 6.51 11.47
CA LEU A 323 -12.87 7.94 11.24
C LEU A 323 -14.09 8.68 10.69
N PRO A 324 -14.87 8.13 9.74
CA PRO A 324 -16.08 8.80 9.24
C PRO A 324 -17.20 8.96 10.28
N ILE A 325 -17.07 8.34 11.46
CA ILE A 325 -18.09 8.40 12.52
C ILE A 325 -17.62 9.36 13.62
N SER A 326 -18.37 10.46 13.80
CA SER A 326 -18.16 11.43 14.87
C SER A 326 -19.49 11.88 15.45
N ARG A 327 -19.46 12.56 16.61
CA ARG A 327 -20.65 13.10 17.28
C ARG A 327 -20.84 14.56 16.93
N LEU A 328 -22.00 14.91 16.36
CA LEU A 328 -22.35 16.29 16.01
C LEU A 328 -21.22 16.98 15.22
N GLN A 329 -20.67 18.08 15.75
CA GLN A 329 -19.55 18.78 15.10
C GLN A 329 -18.23 18.02 15.24
N ARG A 330 -17.96 17.38 16.37
CA ARG A 330 -16.76 16.61 16.66
C ARG A 330 -16.81 15.94 18.04
N ASP A 331 -16.18 14.79 18.17
CA ASP A 331 -15.63 14.26 19.42
C ASP A 331 -14.10 14.08 19.32
N LEU A 332 -13.42 13.71 20.43
CA LEU A 332 -11.97 13.60 20.47
C LEU A 332 -11.42 12.29 19.86
N THR A 333 -12.27 11.32 19.55
CA THR A 333 -11.83 9.96 19.17
C THR A 333 -11.04 9.93 17.87
N ASP A 334 -11.29 10.89 16.95
CA ASP A 334 -10.51 11.04 15.73
C ASP A 334 -9.02 11.29 16.03
N SER A 335 -8.73 12.24 16.93
CA SER A 335 -7.34 12.56 17.32
C SER A 335 -6.63 11.37 17.97
N THR A 336 -7.34 10.57 18.76
CA THR A 336 -6.79 9.37 19.41
C THR A 336 -6.35 8.34 18.39
N VAL A 337 -7.20 8.02 17.40
CA VAL A 337 -6.89 6.96 16.43
C VAL A 337 -5.93 7.42 15.34
N LEU A 338 -5.98 8.70 14.93
CA LEU A 338 -5.08 9.26 13.92
C LEU A 338 -3.60 9.28 14.34
N ARG A 339 -3.30 9.27 15.66
CA ARG A 339 -1.92 9.11 16.16
C ARG A 339 -1.31 7.75 15.76
N ASN A 340 -2.13 6.78 15.40
CA ASN A 340 -1.68 5.45 14.98
C ASN A 340 -1.56 5.31 13.45
N VAL A 341 -1.80 6.36 12.67
CA VAL A 341 -1.81 6.27 11.21
C VAL A 341 -0.50 5.73 10.62
N GLY A 342 0.63 6.07 11.22
CA GLY A 342 1.94 5.57 10.79
C GLY A 342 2.18 4.08 11.04
N VAL A 343 1.45 3.47 11.99
CA VAL A 343 1.65 2.06 12.39
C VAL A 343 1.33 1.10 11.25
N PRO A 344 0.15 1.14 10.58
CA PRO A 344 -0.12 0.27 9.45
C PRO A 344 0.79 0.54 8.25
N PHE A 345 1.25 1.78 8.03
CA PHE A 345 2.27 2.07 7.02
C PHE A 345 3.61 1.40 7.37
N GLY A 346 4.01 1.42 8.64
CA GLY A 346 5.21 0.73 9.11
C GLY A 346 5.16 -0.77 8.84
N HIS A 347 4.07 -1.44 9.21
CA HIS A 347 3.87 -2.87 8.94
C HIS A 347 3.83 -3.17 7.44
N THR A 348 3.17 -2.34 6.64
CA THR A 348 3.15 -2.48 5.17
C THR A 348 4.56 -2.37 4.58
N LEU A 349 5.35 -1.39 5.01
CA LEU A 349 6.73 -1.20 4.54
C LEU A 349 7.62 -2.42 4.87
N ILE A 350 7.54 -2.93 6.11
CA ILE A 350 8.26 -4.12 6.53
C ILE A 350 7.89 -5.31 5.62
N ALA A 351 6.62 -5.46 5.31
CA ALA A 351 6.10 -6.53 4.47
C ALA A 351 6.60 -6.42 3.02
N LEU A 352 6.54 -5.24 2.40
CA LEU A 352 7.04 -5.00 1.05
C LEU A 352 8.52 -5.36 0.94
N GLN A 353 9.34 -4.90 1.88
CA GLN A 353 10.77 -5.20 1.93
C GLN A 353 11.03 -6.70 2.16
N SER A 354 10.19 -7.38 2.96
CA SER A 354 10.32 -8.81 3.21
C SER A 354 9.96 -9.64 1.98
N THR A 355 8.86 -9.32 1.28
CA THR A 355 8.49 -9.97 0.03
C THR A 355 9.59 -9.77 -1.03
N LEU A 356 10.08 -8.55 -1.22
CA LEU A 356 11.14 -8.26 -2.18
C LEU A 356 12.43 -9.03 -1.86
N LYS A 357 12.80 -9.11 -0.58
CA LYS A 357 13.93 -9.90 -0.11
C LYS A 357 13.74 -11.39 -0.40
N GLY A 358 12.55 -11.94 -0.16
CA GLY A 358 12.19 -13.31 -0.47
C GLY A 358 12.29 -13.62 -1.96
N LEU A 359 11.71 -12.76 -2.81
CA LEU A 359 11.76 -12.89 -4.28
C LEU A 359 13.21 -12.90 -4.81
N ASN A 360 14.11 -12.11 -4.24
CA ASN A 360 15.51 -12.09 -4.63
C ASN A 360 16.29 -13.35 -4.21
N LYS A 361 15.74 -14.17 -3.31
CA LYS A 361 16.32 -15.45 -2.90
C LYS A 361 15.79 -16.65 -3.70
N LEU A 362 14.72 -16.48 -4.49
CA LEU A 362 14.14 -17.60 -5.23
C LEU A 362 15.10 -18.14 -6.28
N LEU A 363 15.16 -19.45 -6.36
CA LEU A 363 15.83 -20.24 -7.40
C LEU A 363 14.80 -21.19 -8.00
N LEU A 364 14.57 -21.07 -9.29
CA LEU A 364 13.66 -21.96 -10.01
C LEU A 364 14.20 -23.38 -10.04
N ASN A 365 13.36 -24.37 -9.76
CA ASN A 365 13.65 -25.81 -9.88
C ASN A 365 12.85 -26.39 -11.07
N GLU A 366 13.31 -26.11 -12.28
CA GLU A 366 12.64 -26.58 -13.50
C GLU A 366 12.46 -28.10 -13.54
N ALA A 367 13.39 -28.86 -12.97
CA ALA A 367 13.29 -30.31 -12.92
C ALA A 367 12.08 -30.79 -12.12
N ALA A 368 11.78 -30.17 -10.98
CA ALA A 368 10.60 -30.52 -10.19
C ALA A 368 9.30 -30.16 -10.93
N ILE A 369 9.24 -28.99 -11.55
CA ILE A 369 8.08 -28.55 -12.36
C ILE A 369 7.84 -29.53 -13.53
N ARG A 370 8.89 -29.89 -14.27
CA ARG A 370 8.80 -30.82 -15.38
C ARG A 370 8.36 -32.21 -14.93
N ASN A 371 8.90 -32.71 -13.83
CA ASN A 371 8.51 -34.00 -13.28
C ASN A 371 7.04 -34.05 -12.86
N ASP A 372 6.54 -32.94 -12.25
CA ASP A 372 5.13 -32.85 -11.88
C ASP A 372 4.21 -32.84 -13.13
N LEU A 373 4.56 -32.10 -14.18
CA LEU A 373 3.85 -32.13 -15.47
C LEU A 373 3.85 -33.54 -16.08
N GLN A 374 5.00 -34.19 -16.16
CA GLN A 374 5.14 -35.53 -16.73
C GLN A 374 4.42 -36.60 -15.91
N GLY A 375 4.25 -36.40 -14.62
CA GLY A 375 3.48 -37.30 -13.74
C GLY A 375 1.96 -37.18 -13.91
N HIS A 376 1.45 -36.18 -14.67
CA HIS A 376 0.02 -35.87 -14.71
C HIS A 376 -0.55 -35.76 -16.13
N TRP A 377 -0.28 -36.74 -16.98
CA TRP A 377 -0.77 -36.78 -18.36
C TRP A 377 -2.31 -36.70 -18.51
N ALA A 378 -3.06 -37.07 -17.48
CA ALA A 378 -4.53 -36.96 -17.50
C ALA A 378 -5.04 -35.53 -17.82
N VAL A 379 -4.24 -34.50 -17.60
CA VAL A 379 -4.65 -33.09 -17.83
C VAL A 379 -4.85 -32.76 -19.31
N VAL A 380 -4.27 -33.53 -20.25
CA VAL A 380 -4.48 -33.32 -21.69
C VAL A 380 -5.83 -33.87 -22.19
N ALA A 381 -6.57 -34.60 -21.35
CA ALA A 381 -7.89 -35.12 -21.70
C ALA A 381 -8.88 -34.03 -22.11
N GLU A 382 -8.80 -32.85 -21.49
CA GLU A 382 -9.60 -31.66 -21.83
C GLU A 382 -9.30 -31.21 -23.28
N ALA A 383 -8.04 -31.15 -23.68
CA ALA A 383 -7.63 -30.77 -25.02
C ALA A 383 -8.14 -31.79 -26.05
N ILE A 384 -7.95 -33.10 -25.78
CA ILE A 384 -8.43 -34.19 -26.65
C ILE A 384 -9.95 -34.10 -26.82
N GLN A 385 -10.70 -33.94 -25.73
CA GLN A 385 -12.16 -33.79 -25.78
C GLN A 385 -12.57 -32.59 -26.64
N THR A 386 -11.85 -31.48 -26.55
CA THR A 386 -12.16 -30.26 -27.29
C THR A 386 -11.93 -30.42 -28.78
N VAL A 387 -10.82 -31.08 -29.19
CA VAL A 387 -10.56 -31.44 -30.58
C VAL A 387 -11.61 -32.41 -31.10
N LEU A 388 -11.96 -33.45 -30.35
CA LEU A 388 -13.00 -34.42 -30.77
C LEU A 388 -14.36 -33.72 -30.94
N ARG A 389 -14.71 -32.72 -30.14
CA ARG A 389 -15.92 -31.91 -30.36
C ARG A 389 -15.84 -31.11 -31.65
N ARG A 390 -14.71 -30.54 -32.00
CA ARG A 390 -14.47 -29.84 -33.26
C ARG A 390 -14.72 -30.75 -34.44
N GLU A 391 -14.29 -32.01 -34.33
CA GLU A 391 -14.46 -33.04 -35.40
C GLU A 391 -15.85 -33.68 -35.40
N GLY A 392 -16.78 -33.29 -34.54
CA GLY A 392 -18.12 -33.88 -34.48
C GLY A 392 -18.16 -35.33 -33.95
N TYR A 393 -17.12 -35.75 -33.20
CA TYR A 393 -17.04 -37.09 -32.61
C TYR A 393 -18.21 -37.33 -31.64
N PRO A 394 -18.90 -38.52 -31.70
CA PRO A 394 -20.04 -38.78 -30.84
C PRO A 394 -19.58 -38.98 -29.35
N ASN A 395 -20.25 -38.28 -28.43
CA ASN A 395 -20.04 -38.41 -26.99
C ASN A 395 -18.57 -38.36 -26.53
N PRO A 396 -17.78 -37.32 -26.89
CA PRO A 396 -16.33 -37.28 -26.63
C PRO A 396 -15.99 -37.30 -25.13
N TYR A 397 -16.84 -36.76 -24.26
CA TYR A 397 -16.62 -36.84 -22.82
C TYR A 397 -16.71 -38.30 -22.30
N GLU A 398 -17.70 -39.07 -22.76
CA GLU A 398 -17.87 -40.44 -22.32
C GLU A 398 -16.74 -41.35 -22.84
N ALA A 399 -16.24 -41.09 -24.05
CA ALA A 399 -15.09 -41.80 -24.60
C ALA A 399 -13.82 -41.62 -23.68
N LEU A 400 -13.55 -40.36 -23.24
CA LEU A 400 -12.43 -40.08 -22.37
C LEU A 400 -12.64 -40.52 -20.92
N LYS A 401 -13.89 -40.59 -20.45
CA LYS A 401 -14.20 -41.10 -19.11
C LYS A 401 -13.79 -42.57 -18.95
N GLY A 402 -13.87 -43.36 -20.00
CA GLY A 402 -13.37 -44.72 -20.04
C GLY A 402 -11.85 -44.81 -19.79
N LEU A 403 -11.08 -43.85 -20.32
CA LEU A 403 -9.64 -43.75 -20.10
C LEU A 403 -9.28 -43.26 -18.71
N THR A 404 -9.99 -42.25 -18.18
CA THR A 404 -9.59 -41.52 -16.95
C THR A 404 -10.12 -42.15 -15.66
N ARG A 405 -11.05 -43.12 -15.74
CA ARG A 405 -11.64 -43.81 -14.57
C ARG A 405 -11.17 -45.25 -14.42
N THR A 406 -10.07 -45.63 -15.05
CA THR A 406 -9.36 -46.87 -14.79
C THR A 406 -8.41 -46.69 -13.60
N ASN A 407 -8.08 -47.76 -12.88
CA ASN A 407 -7.06 -47.73 -11.83
C ASN A 407 -5.63 -47.78 -12.40
N GLU A 408 -5.45 -47.60 -13.69
CA GLU A 408 -4.17 -47.58 -14.38
C GLU A 408 -3.58 -46.19 -14.46
N ALA A 409 -2.26 -46.09 -14.45
CA ALA A 409 -1.57 -44.81 -14.59
C ALA A 409 -1.80 -44.25 -16.02
N ILE A 410 -2.25 -42.98 -16.09
CA ILE A 410 -2.39 -42.30 -17.39
C ILE A 410 -1.02 -41.70 -17.72
N THR A 411 -0.45 -42.22 -18.82
CA THR A 411 0.86 -41.86 -19.36
C THR A 411 0.76 -41.40 -20.81
N ALA A 412 1.83 -40.89 -21.38
CA ALA A 412 1.93 -40.60 -22.82
C ALA A 412 1.56 -41.82 -23.67
N GLU A 413 1.99 -43.00 -23.27
CA GLU A 413 1.76 -44.26 -23.98
C GLU A 413 0.29 -44.67 -23.96
N THR A 414 -0.36 -44.66 -22.76
CA THR A 414 -1.79 -45.01 -22.64
C THR A 414 -2.70 -44.02 -23.39
N ILE A 415 -2.35 -42.72 -23.41
CA ILE A 415 -3.05 -41.72 -24.22
C ILE A 415 -2.83 -41.96 -25.70
N GLY A 416 -1.61 -42.28 -26.13
CA GLY A 416 -1.29 -42.62 -27.52
C GLY A 416 -2.10 -43.81 -28.02
N HIS A 417 -2.17 -44.90 -27.24
CA HIS A 417 -3.00 -46.08 -27.56
C HIS A 417 -4.49 -45.71 -27.62
N PHE A 418 -4.99 -44.91 -26.70
CA PHE A 418 -6.37 -44.45 -26.74
C PHE A 418 -6.66 -43.66 -28.05
N ILE A 419 -5.76 -42.75 -28.44
CA ILE A 419 -5.92 -41.97 -29.67
C ILE A 419 -5.98 -42.90 -30.91
N ASP A 420 -5.20 -43.99 -30.94
CA ASP A 420 -5.22 -44.96 -32.04
C ASP A 420 -6.56 -45.69 -32.15
N THR A 421 -7.32 -45.86 -31.07
CA THR A 421 -8.65 -46.46 -31.08
C THR A 421 -9.78 -45.55 -31.57
N LEU A 422 -9.51 -44.22 -31.68
CA LEU A 422 -10.55 -43.26 -32.08
C LEU A 422 -10.92 -43.39 -33.58
N GLU A 423 -12.21 -43.29 -33.85
CA GLU A 423 -12.75 -43.29 -35.23
C GLU A 423 -12.71 -41.88 -35.82
N VAL A 424 -11.49 -41.35 -36.01
CA VAL A 424 -11.18 -40.06 -36.63
C VAL A 424 -10.12 -40.27 -37.71
N ASN A 425 -9.94 -39.29 -38.61
CA ASN A 425 -8.94 -39.40 -39.67
C ASN A 425 -7.51 -39.33 -39.09
N GLU A 426 -6.53 -39.86 -39.83
CA GLU A 426 -5.12 -39.95 -39.38
C GLU A 426 -4.48 -38.59 -39.14
N ALA A 427 -4.90 -37.52 -39.81
CA ALA A 427 -4.41 -36.17 -39.55
C ALA A 427 -4.82 -35.68 -38.17
N VAL A 428 -6.06 -35.95 -37.74
CA VAL A 428 -6.56 -35.63 -36.39
C VAL A 428 -5.85 -36.47 -35.34
N LYS A 429 -5.62 -37.79 -35.60
CA LYS A 429 -4.84 -38.61 -34.66
C LYS A 429 -3.41 -38.06 -34.48
N ALA A 430 -2.78 -37.67 -35.58
CA ALA A 430 -1.45 -37.04 -35.52
C ALA A 430 -1.46 -35.73 -34.74
N GLU A 431 -2.45 -34.86 -34.92
CA GLU A 431 -2.64 -33.64 -34.14
C GLU A 431 -2.78 -33.95 -32.63
N LEU A 432 -3.67 -34.88 -32.30
CA LEU A 432 -3.92 -35.27 -30.90
C LEU A 432 -2.66 -35.81 -30.21
N LYS A 433 -1.83 -36.61 -30.92
CA LYS A 433 -0.56 -37.13 -30.39
C LYS A 433 0.51 -36.08 -30.15
N GLN A 434 0.38 -34.87 -30.72
CA GLN A 434 1.30 -33.75 -30.45
C GLN A 434 0.97 -33.01 -29.15
N ILE A 435 -0.21 -33.24 -28.56
CA ILE A 435 -0.64 -32.55 -27.34
C ILE A 435 0.05 -33.19 -26.12
N THR A 436 0.77 -32.38 -25.37
CA THR A 436 1.50 -32.81 -24.16
C THR A 436 1.16 -31.88 -22.99
N PRO A 437 1.36 -32.29 -21.74
CA PRO A 437 1.22 -31.38 -20.61
C PRO A 437 2.12 -30.12 -20.70
N GLU A 438 3.25 -30.21 -21.40
CA GLU A 438 4.19 -29.07 -21.54
C GLU A 438 3.75 -28.05 -22.60
N ASN A 439 3.04 -28.47 -23.66
CA ASN A 439 2.63 -27.56 -24.73
C ASN A 439 1.15 -27.13 -24.65
N TYR A 440 0.33 -27.80 -23.85
CA TYR A 440 -1.08 -27.42 -23.63
C TYR A 440 -1.21 -26.26 -22.64
N THR A 441 -0.57 -25.14 -22.93
CA THR A 441 -0.50 -23.97 -22.06
C THR A 441 -1.27 -22.75 -22.58
N GLY A 442 -2.02 -22.90 -23.66
CA GLY A 442 -2.85 -21.83 -24.23
C GLY A 442 -2.06 -20.70 -24.88
N VAL A 443 -2.61 -19.49 -24.82
CA VAL A 443 -1.99 -18.28 -25.41
C VAL A 443 -0.76 -17.82 -24.63
N ILE A 444 0.20 -17.27 -25.37
CA ILE A 444 1.38 -16.63 -24.79
C ILE A 444 1.01 -15.17 -24.49
N LEU A 445 1.39 -14.68 -23.30
CA LEU A 445 1.22 -13.27 -22.90
C LEU A 445 2.31 -12.39 -23.54
#